data_9a10d40cc7c16a88f1ba9fcdf195253f
#
_entry.id   9a10d40cc7c16a88f1ba9fcdf195253f
#
_cell.length_a   1.000
_cell.length_b   1.000
_cell.length_c   1.000
_cell.angle_alpha   90.00
_cell.angle_beta   90.00
_cell.angle_gamma   90.00
#
_symmetry.space_group_name_H-M   'P 1'
#
loop_
_entity.id
_entity.type
_entity.pdbx_description
1 polymer ?
#
loop_
_entity_poly.entity_id
_entity_poly.type
_entity_poly.pdbx_seq_one_letter_code
_entity_poly.pdbx_strand_id
1 'polypeptide(L)'
;VDENEEDGTVYQLKYQPTKLDIELKYDELILEEGDSFCVRVYDDSGKNVTVKESSDTLKVRSTKKLSKTRKVCISYPEDVKLQELEIEMGAGTVYLNRDIETEKLSVEMGAGEFESKNPVTAREADLEIGTGSMTFADLSARKTDGECGLGELDLTLTGTQEDYNYDLECGVGNLDVG
;
A
#
# COMPACT_ATOMS: atom_id res chain seq x y z
N VAL A 1 18.99 -20.87 -0.73
CA VAL A 1 19.06 -19.53 -1.28
C VAL A 1 17.99 -19.41 -2.35
N ASP A 2 17.09 -18.49 -2.15
CA ASP A 2 16.03 -18.23 -3.12
C ASP A 2 16.67 -17.50 -4.31
N GLU A 3 16.64 -18.11 -5.49
CA GLU A 3 17.21 -17.54 -6.71
C GLU A 3 16.64 -16.14 -7.01
N ASN A 4 15.46 -15.82 -6.48
CA ASN A 4 14.83 -14.52 -6.63
C ASN A 4 15.46 -13.41 -5.77
N GLU A 5 16.17 -13.74 -4.71
CA GLU A 5 16.84 -12.75 -3.88
C GLU A 5 18.16 -12.26 -4.52
N GLU A 6 18.79 -13.10 -5.34
CA GLU A 6 20.04 -12.73 -6.01
C GLU A 6 19.85 -11.77 -7.18
N ASP A 7 18.66 -11.77 -7.81
CA ASP A 7 18.36 -10.94 -8.98
C ASP A 7 17.67 -9.61 -8.64
N GLY A 8 17.49 -9.32 -7.36
CA GLY A 8 16.83 -8.10 -6.91
C GLY A 8 17.76 -6.88 -6.94
N THR A 9 17.19 -5.72 -7.27
CA THR A 9 17.86 -4.44 -7.13
C THR A 9 17.52 -3.84 -5.77
N VAL A 10 18.53 -3.46 -5.00
CA VAL A 10 18.37 -2.91 -3.65
C VAL A 10 18.67 -1.42 -3.67
N TYR A 11 17.71 -0.63 -3.18
CA TYR A 11 17.86 0.81 -3.00
C TYR A 11 17.86 1.11 -1.50
N GLN A 12 19.03 1.35 -0.94
CA GLN A 12 19.16 1.77 0.45
C GLN A 12 18.97 3.28 0.52
N LEU A 13 17.98 3.75 1.28
CA LEU A 13 17.71 5.17 1.40
C LEU A 13 18.72 5.87 2.29
N LYS A 14 19.01 7.12 1.96
CA LYS A 14 19.87 8.01 2.75
C LYS A 14 19.07 8.79 3.78
N TYR A 15 17.79 9.04 3.49
CA TYR A 15 16.90 9.81 4.34
C TYR A 15 15.91 8.90 5.06
N GLN A 16 15.20 9.46 6.02
CA GLN A 16 14.07 8.81 6.69
C GLN A 16 12.80 9.56 6.30
N PRO A 17 12.21 9.26 5.15
CA PRO A 17 11.03 9.98 4.67
C PRO A 17 9.83 9.75 5.58
N THR A 18 8.98 10.76 5.67
CA THR A 18 7.68 10.67 6.35
C THR A 18 6.53 10.49 5.39
N LYS A 19 6.80 10.61 4.10
CA LYS A 19 5.82 10.43 3.04
C LYS A 19 6.28 9.36 2.07
N LEU A 20 5.41 8.37 1.85
CA LEU A 20 5.62 7.33 0.85
C LEU A 20 4.61 7.54 -0.27
N ASP A 21 5.10 7.81 -1.46
CA ASP A 21 4.31 8.04 -2.66
C ASP A 21 4.64 6.95 -3.68
N ILE A 22 3.75 5.98 -3.79
CA ILE A 22 3.95 4.75 -4.55
C ILE A 22 2.93 4.68 -5.68
N GLU A 23 3.40 4.66 -6.91
CA GLU A 23 2.56 4.58 -8.09
C GLU A 23 3.09 3.49 -9.03
N LEU A 24 2.38 2.37 -9.10
CA LEU A 24 2.79 1.19 -9.84
C LEU A 24 1.74 0.80 -10.88
N LYS A 25 2.17 0.20 -11.99
CA LYS A 25 1.30 -0.13 -13.12
C LYS A 25 0.71 -1.54 -13.01
N TYR A 26 1.58 -2.55 -12.92
CA TYR A 26 1.15 -3.95 -12.85
C TYR A 26 2.19 -4.74 -12.05
N ASP A 27 2.05 -4.71 -10.75
CA ASP A 27 3.10 -5.17 -9.85
C ASP A 27 2.52 -5.84 -8.61
N GLU A 28 3.40 -6.50 -7.87
CA GLU A 28 3.15 -6.93 -6.50
C GLU A 28 3.90 -5.99 -5.56
N LEU A 29 3.19 -5.33 -4.68
CA LEU A 29 3.75 -4.43 -3.68
C LEU A 29 3.63 -5.04 -2.29
N ILE A 30 4.74 -5.06 -1.56
CA ILE A 30 4.77 -5.52 -0.17
C ILE A 30 5.41 -4.43 0.68
N LEU A 31 4.71 -4.02 1.75
CA LEU A 31 5.27 -3.21 2.81
C LEU A 31 5.54 -4.12 4.01
N GLU A 32 6.76 -4.07 4.54
CA GLU A 32 7.19 -4.91 5.65
C GLU A 32 8.12 -4.16 6.61
N GLU A 33 8.38 -4.73 7.77
CA GLU A 33 9.32 -4.16 8.73
C GLU A 33 10.76 -4.46 8.31
N GLY A 34 11.65 -3.50 8.58
CA GLY A 34 13.07 -3.64 8.37
C GLY A 34 13.86 -2.73 9.30
N ASP A 35 15.17 -2.87 9.30
CA ASP A 35 16.05 -2.09 10.18
C ASP A 35 16.23 -0.65 9.71
N SER A 36 16.01 -0.40 8.42
CA SER A 36 16.16 0.90 7.79
C SER A 36 15.23 1.02 6.58
N PHE A 37 15.09 2.23 6.05
CA PHE A 37 14.34 2.42 4.80
C PHE A 37 15.09 1.78 3.63
N CYS A 38 14.45 0.82 2.99
CA CYS A 38 15.00 0.07 1.88
C CYS A 38 13.90 -0.29 0.88
N VAL A 39 14.22 -0.17 -0.40
CA VAL A 39 13.35 -0.63 -1.48
C VAL A 39 14.07 -1.73 -2.25
N ARG A 40 13.42 -2.87 -2.41
CA ARG A 40 13.93 -4.00 -3.18
C ARG A 40 12.98 -4.29 -4.32
N VAL A 41 13.54 -4.41 -5.51
CA VAL A 41 12.76 -4.66 -6.72
C VAL A 41 13.24 -5.96 -7.37
N TYR A 42 12.32 -6.88 -7.60
CA TYR A 42 12.57 -8.18 -8.22
C TYR A 42 11.86 -8.29 -9.56
N ASP A 43 12.46 -9.04 -10.47
CA ASP A 43 11.87 -9.35 -11.79
C ASP A 43 11.61 -8.10 -12.66
N ASP A 44 12.44 -7.09 -12.50
CA ASP A 44 12.36 -5.86 -13.31
C ASP A 44 13.42 -5.85 -14.41
N SER A 45 13.16 -6.54 -15.50
CA SER A 45 14.02 -6.50 -16.66
C SER A 45 13.98 -5.13 -17.33
N GLY A 46 15.15 -4.49 -17.48
CA GLY A 46 15.25 -3.17 -18.07
C GLY A 46 15.09 -2.01 -17.10
N LYS A 47 15.02 -2.30 -15.80
CA LYS A 47 14.94 -1.31 -14.73
C LYS A 47 13.85 -0.27 -14.95
N ASN A 48 12.60 -0.75 -15.04
CA ASN A 48 11.43 0.09 -15.25
C ASN A 48 10.83 0.68 -13.96
N VAL A 49 11.39 0.31 -12.81
CA VAL A 49 11.01 0.90 -11.53
C VAL A 49 12.00 1.99 -11.17
N THR A 50 11.47 3.18 -10.90
CA THR A 50 12.25 4.35 -10.47
C THR A 50 12.03 4.58 -9.00
N VAL A 51 13.12 4.73 -8.25
CA VAL A 51 13.11 5.04 -6.83
C VAL A 51 13.81 6.37 -6.63
N LYS A 52 13.08 7.37 -6.13
CA LYS A 52 13.61 8.71 -5.85
C LYS A 52 13.31 9.09 -4.42
N GLU A 53 14.28 9.70 -3.78
CA GLU A 53 14.12 10.19 -2.41
C GLU A 53 14.48 11.65 -2.26
N SER A 54 13.79 12.30 -1.35
CA SER A 54 14.16 13.59 -0.79
C SER A 54 14.21 13.46 0.73
N SER A 55 14.46 14.54 1.45
CA SER A 55 14.53 14.48 2.91
C SER A 55 13.24 14.00 3.57
N ASP A 56 12.10 14.21 2.94
CA ASP A 56 10.78 13.90 3.51
C ASP A 56 9.94 12.91 2.69
N THR A 57 10.30 12.65 1.42
CA THR A 57 9.45 11.87 0.52
C THR A 57 10.22 10.79 -0.20
N LEU A 58 9.66 9.58 -0.20
CA LEU A 58 10.07 8.49 -1.07
C LEU A 58 9.05 8.34 -2.20
N LYS A 59 9.52 8.41 -3.44
CA LYS A 59 8.71 8.17 -4.64
C LYS A 59 9.14 6.90 -5.33
N VAL A 60 8.20 5.99 -5.53
CA VAL A 60 8.41 4.73 -6.25
C VAL A 60 7.43 4.69 -7.42
N ARG A 61 7.96 4.53 -8.63
CA ARG A 61 7.16 4.53 -9.86
C ARG A 61 7.55 3.36 -10.74
N SER A 62 6.56 2.68 -11.31
CA SER A 62 6.81 1.77 -12.42
C SER A 62 6.21 2.34 -13.70
N THR A 63 6.95 2.24 -14.80
CA THR A 63 6.59 2.92 -16.05
C THR A 63 6.03 1.99 -17.11
N LYS A 64 6.16 0.67 -16.93
CA LYS A 64 5.84 -0.29 -17.96
C LYS A 64 5.33 -1.60 -17.35
N LYS A 65 4.31 -2.16 -17.97
CA LYS A 65 3.88 -3.53 -17.70
C LYS A 65 4.87 -4.48 -18.34
N LEU A 66 5.35 -5.44 -17.56
CA LEU A 66 6.22 -6.51 -18.07
C LEU A 66 5.43 -7.81 -18.23
N SER A 67 5.99 -8.75 -19.00
CA SER A 67 5.41 -10.08 -19.15
C SER A 67 5.41 -10.88 -17.86
N LYS A 68 6.39 -10.62 -16.99
CA LYS A 68 6.50 -11.20 -15.66
C LYS A 68 6.16 -10.12 -14.64
N THR A 69 5.39 -10.48 -13.63
CA THR A 69 5.01 -9.54 -12.56
C THR A 69 6.23 -9.19 -11.71
N ARG A 70 6.52 -7.90 -11.62
CA ARG A 70 7.57 -7.41 -10.72
C ARG A 70 7.09 -7.44 -9.29
N LYS A 71 8.03 -7.61 -8.38
CA LYS A 71 7.79 -7.52 -6.95
C LYS A 71 8.56 -6.34 -6.38
N VAL A 72 7.86 -5.45 -5.72
CA VAL A 72 8.44 -4.28 -5.05
C VAL A 72 8.22 -4.43 -3.56
N CYS A 73 9.31 -4.51 -2.80
CA CYS A 73 9.27 -4.61 -1.34
C CYS A 73 9.81 -3.32 -0.73
N ILE A 74 9.03 -2.68 0.11
CA ILE A 74 9.44 -1.50 0.85
C ILE A 74 9.48 -1.87 2.32
N SER A 75 10.64 -1.73 2.93
CA SER A 75 10.82 -1.99 4.35
C SER A 75 11.29 -0.75 5.08
N TYR A 76 10.84 -0.58 6.31
CA TYR A 76 11.24 0.53 7.17
C TYR A 76 11.04 0.17 8.65
N PRO A 77 11.68 0.90 9.58
CA PRO A 77 11.62 0.55 10.99
C PRO A 77 10.22 0.57 11.59
N GLU A 78 10.04 -0.28 12.60
CA GLU A 78 8.75 -0.48 13.29
C GLU A 78 8.17 0.81 13.88
N ASP A 79 9.02 1.66 14.44
CA ASP A 79 8.61 2.85 15.18
C ASP A 79 8.35 4.08 14.31
N VAL A 80 8.42 3.95 13.00
CA VAL A 80 8.21 5.06 12.09
C VAL A 80 6.74 5.41 11.96
N LYS A 81 6.43 6.68 12.20
CA LYS A 81 5.11 7.27 11.96
C LYS A 81 5.17 8.10 10.71
N LEU A 82 4.32 7.76 9.75
CA LEU A 82 4.25 8.46 8.48
C LEU A 82 3.28 9.64 8.55
N GLN A 83 3.55 10.68 7.79
CA GLN A 83 2.59 11.75 7.54
C GLN A 83 1.62 11.33 6.43
N GLU A 84 2.13 10.64 5.42
CA GLU A 84 1.32 10.22 4.28
C GLU A 84 1.82 8.89 3.72
N LEU A 85 0.89 7.99 3.49
CA LEU A 85 1.11 6.77 2.72
C LEU A 85 0.13 6.78 1.55
N GLU A 86 0.63 6.96 0.36
CA GLU A 86 -0.15 6.98 -0.87
C GLU A 86 0.25 5.81 -1.76
N ILE A 87 -0.71 4.97 -2.07
CA ILE A 87 -0.51 3.80 -2.93
C ILE A 87 -1.49 3.87 -4.09
N GLU A 88 -0.96 3.91 -5.31
CA GLU A 88 -1.71 3.81 -6.54
C GLU A 88 -1.21 2.59 -7.31
N MET A 89 -2.10 1.65 -7.60
CA MET A 89 -1.80 0.43 -8.34
C MET A 89 -2.78 0.31 -9.51
N GLY A 90 -2.27 0.24 -10.72
CA GLY A 90 -3.10 0.03 -11.90
C GLY A 90 -3.81 -1.31 -11.84
N ALA A 91 -3.04 -2.40 -11.81
CA ALA A 91 -3.56 -3.75 -11.61
C ALA A 91 -2.49 -4.61 -10.94
N GLY A 92 -2.86 -5.40 -9.96
CA GLY A 92 -1.91 -6.26 -9.26
C GLY A 92 -2.32 -6.56 -7.83
N THR A 93 -1.31 -6.76 -6.97
CA THR A 93 -1.54 -7.10 -5.58
C THR A 93 -0.77 -6.17 -4.66
N VAL A 94 -1.37 -5.86 -3.52
CA VAL A 94 -0.74 -5.07 -2.47
C VAL A 94 -0.92 -5.79 -1.14
N TYR A 95 0.19 -6.01 -0.44
CA TYR A 95 0.19 -6.60 0.89
C TYR A 95 0.85 -5.65 1.88
N LEU A 96 0.09 -5.25 2.90
CA LEU A 96 0.63 -4.51 4.04
C LEU A 96 0.94 -5.52 5.15
N ASN A 97 2.18 -5.98 5.20
CA ASN A 97 2.64 -7.04 6.11
C ASN A 97 3.35 -6.47 7.34
N ARG A 98 2.87 -5.35 7.82
CA ARG A 98 3.38 -4.68 9.01
C ARG A 98 2.33 -3.76 9.60
N ASP A 99 2.53 -3.38 10.84
CA ASP A 99 1.74 -2.33 11.47
C ASP A 99 2.04 -0.99 10.81
N ILE A 100 1.01 -0.22 10.53
CA ILE A 100 1.14 1.08 9.87
C ILE A 100 0.50 2.16 10.72
N GLU A 101 1.23 3.25 10.93
CA GLU A 101 0.73 4.45 11.54
C GLU A 101 1.04 5.63 10.63
N THR A 102 -0.01 6.31 10.18
CA THR A 102 0.11 7.45 9.27
C THR A 102 -0.98 8.47 9.54
N GLU A 103 -0.72 9.74 9.26
CA GLU A 103 -1.76 10.76 9.34
C GLU A 103 -2.78 10.57 8.21
N LYS A 104 -2.30 10.35 7.00
CA LYS A 104 -3.16 10.13 5.84
C LYS A 104 -2.78 8.85 5.10
N LEU A 105 -3.78 8.01 4.87
CA LEU A 105 -3.68 6.83 4.02
C LEU A 105 -4.54 7.03 2.79
N SER A 106 -3.95 6.86 1.61
CA SER A 106 -4.67 6.88 0.34
C SER A 106 -4.30 5.65 -0.46
N VAL A 107 -5.29 4.86 -0.82
CA VAL A 107 -5.12 3.67 -1.65
C VAL A 107 -6.08 3.73 -2.82
N GLU A 108 -5.53 3.68 -4.03
CA GLU A 108 -6.30 3.62 -5.25
C GLU A 108 -5.83 2.44 -6.10
N MET A 109 -6.72 1.50 -6.34
CA MET A 109 -6.45 0.34 -7.18
C MET A 109 -7.44 0.27 -8.34
N GLY A 110 -6.93 0.14 -9.56
CA GLY A 110 -7.78 -0.11 -10.72
C GLY A 110 -8.36 -1.51 -10.68
N ALA A 111 -7.52 -2.52 -10.50
CA ALA A 111 -7.93 -3.92 -10.42
C ALA A 111 -6.96 -4.74 -9.57
N GLY A 112 -7.46 -5.79 -8.94
CA GLY A 112 -6.63 -6.75 -8.22
C GLY A 112 -7.03 -6.95 -6.78
N GLU A 113 -6.02 -7.16 -5.93
CA GLU A 113 -6.22 -7.52 -4.53
C GLU A 113 -5.34 -6.68 -3.62
N PHE A 114 -5.96 -6.15 -2.57
CA PHE A 114 -5.28 -5.45 -1.50
C PHE A 114 -5.60 -6.15 -0.18
N GLU A 115 -4.56 -6.49 0.57
CA GLU A 115 -4.72 -7.18 1.85
C GLU A 115 -3.84 -6.55 2.93
N SER A 116 -4.46 -6.19 4.03
CA SER A 116 -3.79 -5.73 5.24
C SER A 116 -4.23 -6.58 6.43
N LYS A 117 -3.32 -7.38 6.97
CA LYS A 117 -3.57 -8.26 8.12
C LYS A 117 -3.19 -7.63 9.45
N ASN A 118 -2.28 -6.67 9.43
CA ASN A 118 -1.77 -6.00 10.61
C ASN A 118 -2.58 -4.72 10.90
N PRO A 119 -2.53 -4.22 12.14
CA PRO A 119 -3.18 -2.97 12.49
C PRO A 119 -2.72 -1.79 11.63
N VAL A 120 -3.67 -1.04 11.12
CA VAL A 120 -3.44 0.22 10.42
C VAL A 120 -4.15 1.33 11.18
N THR A 121 -3.39 2.32 11.59
CA THR A 121 -3.92 3.51 12.28
C THR A 121 -3.68 4.73 11.41
N ALA A 122 -4.74 5.45 11.10
CA ALA A 122 -4.69 6.66 10.31
C ALA A 122 -5.63 7.72 10.87
N ARG A 123 -5.38 8.98 10.59
CA ARG A 123 -6.34 10.03 10.85
C ARG A 123 -7.41 10.05 9.77
N GLU A 124 -6.98 9.98 8.52
CA GLU A 124 -7.86 9.87 7.38
C GLU A 124 -7.44 8.69 6.50
N ALA A 125 -8.41 7.91 6.07
CA ALA A 125 -8.21 6.82 5.11
C ALA A 125 -9.14 7.02 3.92
N ASP A 126 -8.57 7.08 2.73
CA ASP A 126 -9.28 7.20 1.47
C ASP A 126 -8.94 5.96 0.62
N LEU A 127 -9.94 5.11 0.40
CA LEU A 127 -9.77 3.78 -0.17
C LEU A 127 -10.64 3.62 -1.39
N GLU A 128 -10.03 3.26 -2.52
CA GLU A 128 -10.74 3.06 -3.77
C GLU A 128 -10.24 1.81 -4.49
N ILE A 129 -11.17 0.96 -4.91
CA ILE A 129 -10.88 -0.17 -5.78
C ILE A 129 -11.91 -0.26 -6.90
N GLY A 130 -11.44 -0.30 -8.14
CA GLY A 130 -12.31 -0.44 -9.30
C GLY A 130 -12.88 -1.84 -9.42
N THR A 131 -12.01 -2.86 -9.49
CA THR A 131 -12.42 -4.26 -9.64
C THR A 131 -11.53 -5.17 -8.79
N GLY A 132 -12.11 -6.04 -7.99
CA GLY A 132 -11.38 -6.99 -7.16
C GLY A 132 -11.73 -6.88 -5.69
N SER A 133 -10.75 -7.07 -4.81
CA SER A 133 -10.97 -7.07 -3.37
C SER A 133 -9.99 -6.19 -2.61
N MET A 134 -10.48 -5.55 -1.57
CA MET A 134 -9.67 -4.78 -0.63
C MET A 134 -10.09 -5.15 0.79
N THR A 135 -9.13 -5.68 1.56
CA THR A 135 -9.39 -6.19 2.91
C THR A 135 -8.46 -5.55 3.93
N PHE A 136 -9.04 -4.97 4.96
CA PHE A 136 -8.34 -4.49 6.15
C PHE A 136 -8.83 -5.26 7.38
N ALA A 137 -7.96 -6.05 7.97
CA ALA A 137 -8.31 -6.84 9.15
C ALA A 137 -8.46 -5.97 10.41
N ASP A 138 -7.78 -4.83 10.47
CA ASP A 138 -7.82 -3.93 11.62
C ASP A 138 -7.47 -2.51 11.15
N LEU A 139 -8.50 -1.69 10.92
CA LEU A 139 -8.34 -0.31 10.51
C LEU A 139 -8.94 0.63 11.57
N SER A 140 -8.12 1.52 12.09
CA SER A 140 -8.55 2.59 13.01
C SER A 140 -8.26 3.93 12.34
N ALA A 141 -9.32 4.63 11.95
CA ALA A 141 -9.21 5.94 11.32
C ALA A 141 -10.36 6.85 11.77
N ARG A 142 -10.09 8.12 11.96
CA ARG A 142 -11.13 9.10 12.34
C ARG A 142 -12.11 9.35 11.21
N LYS A 143 -11.60 9.36 9.99
CA LYS A 143 -12.42 9.51 8.80
C LYS A 143 -12.01 8.45 7.79
N THR A 144 -12.99 7.69 7.30
CA THR A 144 -12.78 6.69 6.26
C THR A 144 -13.75 6.91 5.13
N ASP A 145 -13.23 7.15 3.93
CA ASP A 145 -13.95 7.17 2.69
C ASP A 145 -13.55 5.92 1.90
N GLY A 146 -14.51 5.09 1.55
CA GLY A 146 -14.27 3.85 0.83
C GLY A 146 -15.20 3.70 -0.36
N GLU A 147 -14.63 3.36 -1.51
CA GLU A 147 -15.37 3.17 -2.74
C GLU A 147 -14.90 1.90 -3.46
N CYS A 148 -15.86 1.10 -3.89
CA CYS A 148 -15.61 -0.10 -4.65
C CYS A 148 -16.55 -0.09 -5.87
N GLY A 149 -16.01 -0.33 -7.06
CA GLY A 149 -16.82 -0.43 -8.26
C GLY A 149 -17.45 -1.82 -8.41
N LEU A 150 -16.64 -2.79 -8.84
CA LEU A 150 -17.03 -4.20 -8.99
C LEU A 150 -16.13 -5.05 -8.09
N GLY A 151 -16.68 -5.63 -7.03
CA GLY A 151 -15.90 -6.50 -6.17
C GLY A 151 -16.24 -6.39 -4.70
N GLU A 152 -15.24 -6.40 -3.86
CA GLU A 152 -15.43 -6.50 -2.42
C GLU A 152 -14.56 -5.48 -1.67
N LEU A 153 -15.17 -4.79 -0.73
CA LEU A 153 -14.49 -3.95 0.24
C LEU A 153 -14.84 -4.50 1.63
N ASP A 154 -13.85 -5.07 2.30
CA ASP A 154 -13.98 -5.70 3.61
C ASP A 154 -13.13 -4.95 4.62
N LEU A 155 -13.78 -4.21 5.50
CA LEU A 155 -13.14 -3.38 6.50
C LEU A 155 -13.56 -3.82 7.90
N THR A 156 -12.61 -4.24 8.72
CA THR A 156 -12.83 -4.39 10.15
C THR A 156 -12.34 -3.10 10.82
N LEU A 157 -13.31 -2.28 11.25
CA LEU A 157 -13.05 -0.99 11.83
C LEU A 157 -12.97 -1.10 13.36
N THR A 158 -11.87 -0.59 13.91
CA THR A 158 -11.64 -0.60 15.36
C THR A 158 -11.70 0.82 15.93
N GLY A 159 -12.19 0.94 17.15
CA GLY A 159 -12.38 2.22 17.83
C GLY A 159 -13.84 2.45 18.20
N THR A 160 -14.14 3.60 18.82
CA THR A 160 -15.50 3.97 19.21
C THR A 160 -16.17 4.74 18.08
N GLN A 161 -17.37 4.33 17.69
CA GLN A 161 -18.11 4.93 16.57
C GLN A 161 -18.41 6.43 16.74
N GLU A 162 -18.45 6.91 17.97
CA GLU A 162 -18.75 8.32 18.27
C GLU A 162 -17.68 9.29 17.77
N ASP A 163 -16.42 8.80 17.63
CA ASP A 163 -15.28 9.64 17.24
C ASP A 163 -14.89 9.48 15.75
N TYR A 164 -15.63 8.67 14.99
CA TYR A 164 -15.26 8.30 13.63
C TYR A 164 -16.36 8.54 12.60
N ASN A 165 -15.97 9.01 11.43
CA ASN A 165 -16.86 9.20 10.30
C ASN A 165 -16.50 8.20 9.19
N TYR A 166 -17.51 7.50 8.68
CA TYR A 166 -17.36 6.56 7.58
C TYR A 166 -18.28 6.92 6.43
N ASP A 167 -17.73 6.96 5.23
CA ASP A 167 -18.47 7.08 3.99
C ASP A 167 -18.00 5.96 3.07
N LEU A 168 -18.86 4.93 2.92
CA LEU A 168 -18.48 3.68 2.26
C LEU A 168 -19.53 3.33 1.20
N GLU A 169 -19.05 3.06 -0.01
CA GLU A 169 -19.93 2.76 -1.14
C GLU A 169 -19.36 1.65 -2.03
N CYS A 170 -20.18 0.68 -2.40
CA CYS A 170 -19.89 -0.30 -3.45
C CYS A 170 -20.97 -0.26 -4.53
N GLY A 171 -20.57 -0.10 -5.78
CA GLY A 171 -21.47 -0.04 -6.91
C GLY A 171 -22.12 -1.40 -7.19
N VAL A 172 -21.32 -2.40 -7.53
CA VAL A 172 -21.76 -3.79 -7.70
C VAL A 172 -20.77 -4.69 -6.99
N GLY A 173 -21.23 -5.42 -5.99
CA GLY A 173 -20.40 -6.30 -5.19
C GLY A 173 -20.75 -6.25 -3.73
N ASN A 174 -19.77 -6.49 -2.88
CA ASN A 174 -19.96 -6.68 -1.46
C ASN A 174 -19.22 -5.63 -0.64
N LEU A 175 -19.91 -5.03 0.31
CA LEU A 175 -19.35 -4.16 1.32
C LEU A 175 -19.55 -4.82 2.68
N ASP A 176 -18.46 -5.21 3.33
CA ASP A 176 -18.46 -5.80 4.66
C ASP A 176 -17.73 -4.88 5.62
N VAL A 177 -18.41 -4.49 6.69
CA VAL A 177 -17.86 -3.63 7.73
C VAL A 177 -18.08 -4.30 9.07
N GLY A 178 -16.99 -4.79 9.63
CA GLY A 178 -17.00 -5.47 10.91
C GLY A 178 -16.83 -4.56 12.12
#